data_6f7253fd7608bff54f724fef2ac78856
#
_entry.id   6f7253fd7608bff54f724fef2ac78856
#
_cell.length_a   1.000
_cell.length_b   1.000
_cell.length_c   1.000
_cell.angle_alpha   90.00
_cell.angle_beta   90.00
_cell.angle_gamma   90.00
#
_symmetry.space_group_name_H-M   'P 1'
#
loop_
_entity.id
_entity.type
_entity.pdbx_description
1 polymer ?
#
loop_
_entity_poly.entity_id
_entity_poly.type
_entity_poly.pdbx_seq_one_letter_code
_entity_poly.pdbx_strand_id
1 'polypeptide(L)'
;MKLSVCNIAWTAEHDAKMYGKMKELGMGGIEIAPTRIFPDVPYEHLSGAHLFAEQLKKEYGLSVASMQSIWYQRTEKLFGSEAERETLLFYTKQAIDFAEAAGCPNLVFGSPKNRVTQGADCHETAVRFFGELGQYAAEHHTCLSLEANPAIYGTDFINRTTEAFALVKEVDSKGFAVNIDFGTILANEEDLSFLTEENLPYINHIHISEPYLALVQRRSLHEEFAKRLGALGYDRYVSAEMKTAEQTEDVFAVLSYMKEVFA
;
A
#
# COMPACT_ATOMS: atom_id res chain seq x y z
N MET A 1 5.44 7.33 14.63
CA MET A 1 4.94 6.44 13.56
C MET A 1 6.01 5.42 13.20
N LYS A 2 5.69 4.29 12.57
CA LYS A 2 6.70 3.35 12.05
C LYS A 2 7.03 3.72 10.62
N LEU A 3 8.31 3.64 10.23
CA LEU A 3 8.74 4.02 8.88
C LEU A 3 9.05 2.79 8.03
N SER A 4 8.69 2.86 6.76
CA SER A 4 9.01 1.89 5.72
C SER A 4 9.30 2.59 4.38
N VAL A 5 9.72 1.82 3.41
CA VAL A 5 9.88 2.24 2.02
C VAL A 5 9.55 1.08 1.11
N CYS A 6 8.98 1.36 -0.05
CA CYS A 6 8.67 0.34 -1.03
C CYS A 6 9.92 -0.10 -1.80
N ASN A 7 10.10 -1.41 -1.96
CA ASN A 7 11.25 -2.01 -2.64
C ASN A 7 11.31 -1.77 -4.15
N ILE A 8 10.31 -1.12 -4.74
CA ILE A 8 10.36 -0.68 -6.14
C ILE A 8 11.21 0.59 -6.34
N ALA A 9 11.60 1.25 -5.24
CA ALA A 9 12.42 2.47 -5.29
C ALA A 9 13.86 2.22 -5.76
N TRP A 10 14.32 0.98 -5.84
CA TRP A 10 15.65 0.58 -6.31
C TRP A 10 15.62 -0.79 -6.99
N THR A 11 16.70 -1.14 -7.69
CA THR A 11 16.87 -2.47 -8.32
C THR A 11 17.37 -3.53 -7.33
N ALA A 12 17.09 -4.81 -7.57
CA ALA A 12 17.35 -5.91 -6.63
C ALA A 12 18.84 -6.04 -6.23
N GLU A 13 19.76 -5.67 -7.09
CA GLU A 13 21.21 -5.67 -6.82
C GLU A 13 21.62 -4.76 -5.66
N HIS A 14 20.76 -3.79 -5.31
CA HIS A 14 21.01 -2.86 -4.21
C HIS A 14 20.30 -3.24 -2.90
N ASP A 15 19.60 -4.37 -2.83
CA ASP A 15 18.81 -4.77 -1.66
C ASP A 15 19.61 -4.74 -0.36
N ALA A 16 20.76 -5.39 -0.32
CA ALA A 16 21.59 -5.44 0.89
C ALA A 16 22.06 -4.03 1.35
N LYS A 17 22.42 -3.16 0.37
CA LYS A 17 22.83 -1.77 0.63
C LYS A 17 21.65 -0.98 1.23
N MET A 18 20.46 -1.15 0.64
CA MET A 18 19.25 -0.45 1.07
C MET A 18 18.77 -0.92 2.44
N TYR A 19 18.70 -2.24 2.67
CA TYR A 19 18.30 -2.79 3.96
C TYR A 19 19.28 -2.38 5.08
N GLY A 20 20.59 -2.35 4.78
CA GLY A 20 21.61 -1.83 5.69
C GLY A 20 21.36 -0.36 6.06
N LYS A 21 21.04 0.50 5.07
CA LYS A 21 20.72 1.91 5.29
C LYS A 21 19.43 2.10 6.08
N MET A 22 18.40 1.33 5.79
CA MET A 22 17.15 1.34 6.56
C MET A 22 17.37 1.01 8.03
N LYS A 23 18.18 -0.04 8.32
CA LYS A 23 18.59 -0.41 9.68
C LYS A 23 19.34 0.73 10.37
N GLU A 24 20.33 1.35 9.70
CA GLU A 24 21.09 2.51 10.22
C GLU A 24 20.17 3.68 10.62
N LEU A 25 19.14 3.94 9.80
CA LEU A 25 18.17 5.00 10.06
C LEU A 25 17.10 4.61 11.10
N GLY A 26 17.07 3.34 11.55
CA GLY A 26 16.10 2.86 12.52
C GLY A 26 14.69 2.67 11.94
N MET A 27 14.58 2.41 10.64
CA MET A 27 13.30 2.08 10.02
C MET A 27 12.79 0.71 10.48
N GLY A 28 11.48 0.60 10.68
CA GLY A 28 10.87 -0.62 11.26
C GLY A 28 10.45 -1.66 10.23
N GLY A 29 10.30 -1.29 8.96
CA GLY A 29 9.78 -2.21 7.96
C GLY A 29 10.14 -1.86 6.52
N ILE A 30 9.83 -2.79 5.64
CA ILE A 30 9.89 -2.65 4.20
C ILE A 30 8.52 -2.96 3.60
N GLU A 31 8.11 -2.20 2.61
CA GLU A 31 6.99 -2.56 1.76
C GLU A 31 7.52 -3.29 0.53
N ILE A 32 6.84 -4.36 0.12
CA ILE A 32 7.29 -5.20 -0.97
C ILE A 32 6.29 -5.25 -2.14
N ALA A 33 6.82 -5.27 -3.35
CA ALA A 33 6.11 -5.78 -4.52
C ALA A 33 6.48 -7.28 -4.65
N PRO A 34 5.54 -8.22 -4.45
CA PRO A 34 5.85 -9.64 -4.41
C PRO A 34 6.54 -10.17 -5.66
N THR A 35 6.14 -9.69 -6.84
CA THR A 35 6.76 -10.05 -8.13
C THR A 35 8.21 -9.61 -8.27
N ARG A 36 8.69 -8.64 -7.46
CA ARG A 36 10.09 -8.23 -7.44
C ARG A 36 10.97 -9.25 -6.69
N ILE A 37 10.38 -10.04 -5.79
CA ILE A 37 11.07 -11.06 -4.99
C ILE A 37 10.89 -12.44 -5.63
N PHE A 38 9.67 -12.73 -6.07
CA PHE A 38 9.27 -13.94 -6.76
C PHE A 38 8.64 -13.56 -8.11
N PRO A 39 9.43 -13.43 -9.19
CA PRO A 39 8.95 -12.92 -10.48
C PRO A 39 7.85 -13.76 -11.11
N ASP A 40 7.92 -15.08 -10.94
CA ASP A 40 6.94 -16.01 -11.47
C ASP A 40 6.01 -16.49 -10.34
N VAL A 41 4.71 -16.43 -10.60
CA VAL A 41 3.64 -16.92 -9.69
C VAL A 41 3.89 -16.62 -8.19
N PRO A 42 4.08 -15.34 -7.82
CA PRO A 42 4.59 -14.94 -6.50
C PRO A 42 3.84 -15.58 -5.34
N TYR A 43 2.54 -15.74 -5.46
CA TYR A 43 1.68 -16.22 -4.37
C TYR A 43 1.69 -17.74 -4.17
N GLU A 44 2.38 -18.49 -5.01
CA GLU A 44 2.63 -19.92 -4.77
C GLU A 44 3.84 -20.15 -3.83
N HIS A 45 4.63 -19.12 -3.56
CA HIS A 45 5.87 -19.20 -2.77
C HIS A 45 5.66 -18.91 -1.26
N LEU A 46 4.67 -19.53 -0.61
CA LEU A 46 4.35 -19.24 0.81
C LEU A 46 5.53 -19.50 1.74
N SER A 47 6.21 -20.66 1.61
CA SER A 47 7.42 -20.95 2.39
C SER A 47 8.57 -19.98 2.10
N GLY A 48 8.69 -19.54 0.83
CA GLY A 48 9.67 -18.52 0.43
C GLY A 48 9.38 -17.17 1.07
N ALA A 49 8.11 -16.77 1.14
CA ALA A 49 7.66 -15.54 1.80
C ALA A 49 8.02 -15.52 3.29
N HIS A 50 7.76 -16.63 3.97
CA HIS A 50 8.12 -16.80 5.38
C HIS A 50 9.64 -16.69 5.59
N LEU A 51 10.44 -17.43 4.82
CA LEU A 51 11.90 -17.40 4.92
C LEU A 51 12.49 -16.03 4.61
N PHE A 52 11.94 -15.33 3.62
CA PHE A 52 12.34 -13.95 3.29
C PHE A 52 12.08 -13.00 4.46
N ALA A 53 10.90 -13.07 5.07
CA ALA A 53 10.55 -12.22 6.22
C ALA A 53 11.42 -12.54 7.44
N GLU A 54 11.70 -13.81 7.73
CA GLU A 54 12.59 -14.22 8.81
C GLU A 54 14.02 -13.73 8.60
N GLN A 55 14.55 -13.83 7.36
CA GLN A 55 15.86 -13.33 7.02
C GLN A 55 15.96 -11.81 7.18
N LEU A 56 15.00 -11.06 6.67
CA LEU A 56 14.93 -9.60 6.86
C LEU A 56 14.97 -9.21 8.33
N LYS A 57 14.16 -9.91 9.14
CA LYS A 57 14.09 -9.65 10.59
C LYS A 57 15.40 -9.96 11.28
N LYS A 58 16.00 -11.11 10.99
CA LYS A 58 17.24 -11.58 11.61
C LYS A 58 18.44 -10.71 11.26
N GLU A 59 18.59 -10.34 9.97
CA GLU A 59 19.79 -9.65 9.50
C GLU A 59 19.68 -8.13 9.67
N TYR A 60 18.51 -7.56 9.40
CA TYR A 60 18.33 -6.12 9.34
C TYR A 60 17.38 -5.56 10.41
N GLY A 61 16.64 -6.40 11.14
CA GLY A 61 15.63 -5.97 12.09
C GLY A 61 14.36 -5.44 11.44
N LEU A 62 14.21 -5.60 10.12
CA LEU A 62 13.06 -5.14 9.35
C LEU A 62 11.93 -6.18 9.37
N SER A 63 10.69 -5.71 9.36
CA SER A 63 9.50 -6.53 9.11
C SER A 63 8.92 -6.22 7.74
N VAL A 64 8.17 -7.14 7.14
CA VAL A 64 7.35 -6.82 5.97
C VAL A 64 6.18 -5.97 6.44
N ALA A 65 6.22 -4.67 6.15
CA ALA A 65 5.27 -3.68 6.64
C ALA A 65 3.97 -3.66 5.83
N SER A 66 4.11 -3.90 4.53
CA SER A 66 3.02 -3.86 3.56
C SER A 66 3.43 -4.58 2.28
N MET A 67 2.44 -4.97 1.48
CA MET A 67 2.59 -5.42 0.10
C MET A 67 1.83 -4.49 -0.83
N GLN A 68 2.43 -4.12 -1.97
CA GLN A 68 1.79 -3.34 -3.01
C GLN A 68 1.90 -4.02 -4.38
N SER A 69 1.27 -3.44 -5.42
CA SER A 69 1.24 -4.00 -6.78
C SER A 69 0.68 -5.44 -6.82
N ILE A 70 -0.29 -5.75 -5.97
CA ILE A 70 -0.80 -7.11 -5.77
C ILE A 70 -1.49 -7.70 -7.01
N TRP A 71 -1.91 -6.86 -7.97
CA TRP A 71 -2.44 -7.26 -9.27
C TRP A 71 -1.49 -6.94 -10.43
N TYR A 72 -0.19 -6.85 -10.18
CA TYR A 72 0.78 -6.60 -11.22
C TYR A 72 0.66 -7.63 -12.36
N GLN A 73 0.64 -7.15 -13.61
CA GLN A 73 0.41 -7.94 -14.85
C GLN A 73 -0.99 -8.57 -14.99
N ARG A 74 -1.93 -8.38 -14.04
CA ARG A 74 -3.30 -8.83 -14.25
C ARG A 74 -4.04 -7.91 -15.23
N THR A 75 -4.80 -8.51 -16.11
CA THR A 75 -5.57 -7.80 -17.15
C THR A 75 -7.07 -7.83 -16.94
N GLU A 76 -7.54 -8.72 -16.09
CA GLU A 76 -8.94 -8.87 -15.71
C GLU A 76 -9.48 -7.59 -15.07
N LYS A 77 -10.77 -7.36 -15.21
CA LYS A 77 -11.46 -6.16 -14.73
C LYS A 77 -12.39 -6.49 -13.57
N LEU A 78 -12.30 -5.69 -12.51
CA LEU A 78 -13.22 -5.80 -11.36
C LEU A 78 -14.68 -5.61 -11.80
N PHE A 79 -14.91 -4.68 -12.71
CA PHE A 79 -16.24 -4.38 -13.24
C PHE A 79 -16.50 -4.99 -14.63
N GLY A 80 -15.72 -6.00 -14.99
CA GLY A 80 -15.91 -6.81 -16.18
C GLY A 80 -16.91 -7.96 -16.00
N SER A 81 -16.62 -9.10 -16.61
CA SER A 81 -17.44 -10.31 -16.47
C SER A 81 -17.33 -10.92 -15.07
N GLU A 82 -18.29 -11.77 -14.71
CA GLU A 82 -18.26 -12.56 -13.47
C GLU A 82 -16.99 -13.43 -13.38
N ALA A 83 -16.62 -14.09 -14.48
CA ALA A 83 -15.40 -14.91 -14.54
C ALA A 83 -14.11 -14.10 -14.27
N GLU A 84 -14.02 -12.85 -14.75
CA GLU A 84 -12.90 -11.98 -14.42
C GLU A 84 -12.86 -11.63 -12.92
N ARG A 85 -14.03 -11.32 -12.33
CA ARG A 85 -14.13 -11.06 -10.89
C ARG A 85 -13.75 -12.25 -10.04
N GLU A 86 -14.24 -13.45 -10.40
CA GLU A 86 -13.86 -14.70 -9.71
C GLU A 86 -12.35 -14.95 -9.79
N THR A 87 -11.75 -14.72 -10.95
CA THR A 87 -10.30 -14.81 -11.12
C THR A 87 -9.56 -13.84 -10.22
N LEU A 88 -9.98 -12.57 -10.17
CA LEU A 88 -9.37 -11.55 -9.32
C LEU A 88 -9.58 -11.84 -7.83
N LEU A 89 -10.76 -12.34 -7.46
CA LEU A 89 -11.09 -12.74 -6.09
C LEU A 89 -10.16 -13.85 -5.63
N PHE A 90 -10.03 -14.92 -6.43
CA PHE A 90 -9.15 -16.05 -6.13
C PHE A 90 -7.69 -15.61 -6.03
N TYR A 91 -7.21 -14.82 -6.99
CA TYR A 91 -5.84 -14.32 -7.01
C TYR A 91 -5.52 -13.41 -5.81
N THR A 92 -6.49 -12.60 -5.38
CA THR A 92 -6.31 -11.74 -4.20
C THR A 92 -6.31 -12.57 -2.90
N LYS A 93 -7.09 -13.64 -2.80
CA LYS A 93 -7.01 -14.58 -1.67
C LYS A 93 -5.63 -15.22 -1.58
N GLN A 94 -5.04 -15.63 -2.71
CA GLN A 94 -3.66 -16.13 -2.72
C GLN A 94 -2.64 -15.06 -2.26
N ALA A 95 -2.86 -13.78 -2.61
CA ALA A 95 -2.02 -12.69 -2.11
C ALA A 95 -2.18 -12.49 -0.59
N ILE A 96 -3.37 -12.71 -0.05
CA ILE A 96 -3.64 -12.67 1.39
C ILE A 96 -2.92 -13.82 2.11
N ASP A 97 -2.98 -15.06 1.57
CA ASP A 97 -2.25 -16.21 2.11
C ASP A 97 -0.74 -15.95 2.13
N PHE A 98 -0.22 -15.34 1.08
CA PHE A 98 1.20 -14.94 1.01
C PHE A 98 1.53 -13.87 2.07
N ALA A 99 0.65 -12.89 2.28
CA ALA A 99 0.83 -11.87 3.31
C ALA A 99 0.87 -12.48 4.71
N GLU A 100 -0.04 -13.42 5.02
CA GLU A 100 -0.02 -14.16 6.29
C GLU A 100 1.31 -14.92 6.46
N ALA A 101 1.76 -15.64 5.44
CA ALA A 101 3.03 -16.38 5.47
C ALA A 101 4.24 -15.46 5.70
N ALA A 102 4.22 -14.23 5.17
CA ALA A 102 5.24 -13.22 5.37
C ALA A 102 5.09 -12.43 6.68
N GLY A 103 4.02 -12.66 7.45
CA GLY A 103 3.69 -11.83 8.62
C GLY A 103 3.41 -10.37 8.27
N CYS A 104 2.89 -10.13 7.06
CA CYS A 104 2.60 -8.81 6.51
C CYS A 104 1.20 -8.33 6.93
N PRO A 105 1.06 -7.21 7.66
CA PRO A 105 -0.22 -6.75 8.19
C PRO A 105 -1.07 -5.97 7.18
N ASN A 106 -0.58 -5.73 5.97
CA ASN A 106 -1.23 -4.84 5.01
C ASN A 106 -0.97 -5.23 3.55
N LEU A 107 -2.03 -5.22 2.73
CA LEU A 107 -1.96 -5.29 1.27
C LEU A 107 -2.58 -4.03 0.68
N VAL A 108 -1.86 -3.30 -0.16
CA VAL A 108 -2.39 -2.11 -0.84
C VAL A 108 -3.12 -2.52 -2.11
N PHE A 109 -4.39 -2.14 -2.17
CA PHE A 109 -5.23 -2.27 -3.35
C PHE A 109 -5.34 -0.93 -4.07
N GLY A 110 -4.45 -0.69 -5.02
CA GLY A 110 -4.53 0.43 -5.97
C GLY A 110 -5.14 -0.01 -7.30
N SER A 111 -4.33 -0.57 -8.19
CA SER A 111 -4.72 -1.21 -9.46
C SER A 111 -5.71 -0.41 -10.32
N PRO A 112 -5.42 0.87 -10.65
CA PRO A 112 -6.38 1.76 -11.31
C PRO A 112 -6.90 1.22 -12.66
N LYS A 113 -6.03 0.56 -13.44
CA LYS A 113 -6.40 0.01 -14.76
C LYS A 113 -7.38 -1.17 -14.70
N ASN A 114 -7.49 -1.83 -13.55
CA ASN A 114 -8.35 -2.99 -13.37
C ASN A 114 -9.73 -2.63 -12.80
N ARG A 115 -9.94 -1.38 -12.38
CA ARG A 115 -11.18 -0.91 -11.74
C ARG A 115 -11.79 0.30 -12.44
N VAL A 116 -12.07 0.17 -13.73
CA VAL A 116 -12.75 1.18 -14.56
C VAL A 116 -14.20 0.78 -14.72
N THR A 117 -15.14 1.67 -14.36
CA THR A 117 -16.59 1.39 -14.39
C THR A 117 -17.19 1.61 -15.78
N GLN A 118 -16.53 2.42 -16.61
CA GLN A 118 -17.08 2.90 -17.89
C GLN A 118 -18.44 3.62 -17.73
N GLY A 119 -18.65 4.25 -16.56
CA GLY A 119 -19.89 4.96 -16.24
C GLY A 119 -21.05 4.07 -15.80
N ALA A 120 -20.83 2.77 -15.58
CA ALA A 120 -21.84 1.87 -15.00
C ALA A 120 -21.91 2.04 -13.48
N ASP A 121 -23.09 1.78 -12.90
CA ASP A 121 -23.23 1.65 -11.46
C ASP A 121 -22.64 0.32 -10.99
N CYS A 122 -21.47 0.41 -10.40
CA CYS A 122 -20.69 -0.75 -9.94
C CYS A 122 -20.60 -0.84 -8.41
N HIS A 123 -21.32 0.01 -7.70
CA HIS A 123 -21.20 0.18 -6.25
C HIS A 123 -21.47 -1.12 -5.49
N GLU A 124 -22.62 -1.77 -5.72
CA GLU A 124 -22.99 -3.03 -5.07
C GLU A 124 -21.97 -4.15 -5.36
N THR A 125 -21.44 -4.18 -6.59
CA THR A 125 -20.41 -5.14 -6.97
C THR A 125 -19.12 -4.92 -6.16
N ALA A 126 -18.73 -3.67 -5.96
CA ALA A 126 -17.56 -3.31 -5.16
C ALA A 126 -17.76 -3.69 -3.69
N VAL A 127 -18.90 -3.34 -3.09
CA VAL A 127 -19.22 -3.67 -1.69
C VAL A 127 -19.14 -5.18 -1.45
N ARG A 128 -19.72 -5.99 -2.33
CA ARG A 128 -19.66 -7.47 -2.21
C ARG A 128 -18.23 -8.00 -2.38
N PHE A 129 -17.51 -7.54 -3.39
CA PHE A 129 -16.14 -7.97 -3.69
C PHE A 129 -15.19 -7.67 -2.54
N PHE A 130 -15.18 -6.43 -2.06
CA PHE A 130 -14.33 -6.03 -0.94
C PHE A 130 -14.80 -6.56 0.40
N GLY A 131 -16.10 -6.81 0.57
CA GLY A 131 -16.65 -7.46 1.76
C GLY A 131 -16.13 -8.89 1.93
N GLU A 132 -16.15 -9.68 0.85
CA GLU A 132 -15.62 -11.05 0.86
C GLU A 132 -14.11 -11.07 1.11
N LEU A 133 -13.35 -10.20 0.43
CA LEU A 133 -11.89 -10.12 0.62
C LEU A 133 -11.51 -9.58 1.99
N GLY A 134 -12.26 -8.60 2.52
CA GLY A 134 -12.02 -8.07 3.86
C GLY A 134 -12.28 -9.09 4.95
N GLN A 135 -13.34 -9.91 4.82
CA GLN A 135 -13.55 -11.01 5.75
C GLN A 135 -12.39 -12.01 5.69
N TYR A 136 -11.99 -12.43 4.49
CA TYR A 136 -10.88 -13.37 4.29
C TYR A 136 -9.57 -12.82 4.86
N ALA A 137 -9.25 -11.54 4.60
CA ALA A 137 -8.05 -10.89 5.14
C ALA A 137 -8.03 -10.86 6.67
N ALA A 138 -9.19 -10.58 7.31
CA ALA A 138 -9.30 -10.60 8.77
C ALA A 138 -9.04 -11.99 9.36
N GLU A 139 -9.51 -13.05 8.71
CA GLU A 139 -9.30 -14.45 9.11
C GLU A 139 -7.83 -14.86 8.99
N HIS A 140 -7.08 -14.23 8.05
CA HIS A 140 -5.65 -14.43 7.80
C HIS A 140 -4.75 -13.38 8.46
N HIS A 141 -5.24 -12.66 9.48
CA HIS A 141 -4.47 -11.71 10.29
C HIS A 141 -3.80 -10.58 9.52
N THR A 142 -4.37 -10.20 8.37
CA THR A 142 -3.92 -9.09 7.53
C THR A 142 -5.07 -8.17 7.16
N CYS A 143 -4.79 -7.13 6.38
CA CYS A 143 -5.78 -6.16 5.96
C CYS A 143 -5.57 -5.77 4.49
N LEU A 144 -6.62 -5.80 3.69
CA LEU A 144 -6.63 -5.22 2.35
C LEU A 144 -6.95 -3.74 2.48
N SER A 145 -6.03 -2.87 2.09
CA SER A 145 -6.21 -1.42 2.20
C SER A 145 -6.45 -0.78 0.84
N LEU A 146 -7.64 -0.22 0.68
CA LEU A 146 -8.07 0.48 -0.53
C LEU A 146 -7.33 1.80 -0.65
N GLU A 147 -6.68 2.00 -1.79
CA GLU A 147 -6.03 3.24 -2.16
C GLU A 147 -6.87 3.99 -3.21
N ALA A 148 -7.20 5.24 -2.93
CA ALA A 148 -7.75 6.12 -3.95
C ALA A 148 -6.69 6.40 -5.01
N ASN A 149 -7.07 6.36 -6.29
CA ASN A 149 -6.17 6.75 -7.38
C ASN A 149 -6.82 7.84 -8.24
N PRO A 150 -6.14 8.96 -8.47
CA PRO A 150 -6.69 10.07 -9.24
C PRO A 150 -6.96 9.66 -10.70
N ALA A 151 -7.90 10.35 -11.34
CA ALA A 151 -8.32 10.06 -12.72
C ALA A 151 -7.16 10.08 -13.76
N ILE A 152 -6.06 10.77 -13.45
CA ILE A 152 -4.84 10.78 -14.28
C ILE A 152 -4.23 9.39 -14.50
N TYR A 153 -4.57 8.39 -13.66
CA TYR A 153 -4.14 6.99 -13.80
C TYR A 153 -5.13 6.13 -14.59
N GLY A 154 -6.19 6.73 -15.14
CA GLY A 154 -7.13 6.07 -16.04
C GLY A 154 -8.21 5.24 -15.36
N THR A 155 -8.52 5.51 -14.10
CA THR A 155 -9.69 4.96 -13.39
C THR A 155 -10.76 6.03 -13.18
N ASP A 156 -12.01 5.61 -13.13
CA ASP A 156 -13.19 6.42 -12.78
C ASP A 156 -13.86 5.92 -11.48
N PHE A 157 -13.16 5.09 -10.70
CA PHE A 157 -13.69 4.49 -9.47
C PHE A 157 -12.75 4.72 -8.29
N ILE A 158 -13.27 5.38 -7.25
CA ILE A 158 -12.53 5.76 -6.04
C ILE A 158 -11.31 6.62 -6.41
N ASN A 159 -11.60 7.83 -6.84
CA ASN A 159 -10.56 8.79 -7.25
C ASN A 159 -10.07 9.69 -6.11
N ARG A 160 -10.85 9.83 -5.03
CA ARG A 160 -10.55 10.71 -3.90
C ARG A 160 -10.43 9.93 -2.58
N THR A 161 -9.61 10.42 -1.68
CA THR A 161 -9.43 9.82 -0.34
C THR A 161 -10.75 9.70 0.43
N THR A 162 -11.63 10.68 0.31
CA THR A 162 -12.96 10.65 0.96
C THR A 162 -13.88 9.56 0.40
N GLU A 163 -13.77 9.22 -0.87
CA GLU A 163 -14.52 8.12 -1.49
C GLU A 163 -14.02 6.75 -0.98
N ALA A 164 -12.70 6.61 -0.76
CA ALA A 164 -12.14 5.40 -0.16
C ALA A 164 -12.66 5.19 1.26
N PHE A 165 -12.71 6.24 2.09
CA PHE A 165 -13.32 6.16 3.42
C PHE A 165 -14.80 5.79 3.38
N ALA A 166 -15.57 6.36 2.45
CA ALA A 166 -16.99 6.06 2.31
C ALA A 166 -17.22 4.56 2.03
N LEU A 167 -16.49 4.00 1.05
CA LEU A 167 -16.61 2.58 0.70
C LEU A 167 -16.11 1.66 1.83
N VAL A 168 -15.01 1.98 2.48
CA VAL A 168 -14.47 1.18 3.60
C VAL A 168 -15.47 1.14 4.77
N LYS A 169 -16.07 2.28 5.11
CA LYS A 169 -17.10 2.34 6.17
C LYS A 169 -18.35 1.55 5.81
N GLU A 170 -18.76 1.56 4.55
CA GLU A 170 -19.93 0.82 4.10
C GLU A 170 -19.71 -0.70 4.07
N VAL A 171 -18.52 -1.14 3.64
CA VAL A 171 -18.13 -2.56 3.66
C VAL A 171 -18.05 -3.09 5.10
N ASP A 172 -17.67 -2.25 6.05
CA ASP A 172 -17.62 -2.52 7.50
C ASP A 172 -16.94 -3.85 7.87
N SER A 173 -15.77 -4.11 7.28
CA SER A 173 -14.97 -5.30 7.56
C SER A 173 -13.68 -4.96 8.29
N LYS A 174 -13.33 -5.74 9.31
CA LYS A 174 -12.06 -5.57 10.06
C LYS A 174 -10.80 -5.79 9.22
N GLY A 175 -10.90 -6.52 8.12
CA GLY A 175 -9.81 -6.79 7.18
C GLY A 175 -9.86 -5.90 5.94
N PHE A 176 -10.66 -4.82 5.95
CA PHE A 176 -10.72 -3.85 4.85
C PHE A 176 -10.59 -2.43 5.39
N ALA A 177 -9.59 -1.68 4.92
CA ALA A 177 -9.25 -0.36 5.43
C ALA A 177 -8.82 0.59 4.31
N VAL A 178 -8.32 1.77 4.66
CA VAL A 178 -7.82 2.78 3.73
C VAL A 178 -6.29 2.76 3.73
N ASN A 179 -5.69 2.77 2.55
CA ASN A 179 -4.34 3.26 2.31
C ASN A 179 -4.44 4.71 1.85
N ILE A 180 -3.86 5.64 2.62
CA ILE A 180 -3.77 7.03 2.17
C ILE A 180 -2.56 7.16 1.25
N ASP A 181 -2.79 7.64 0.02
CA ASP A 181 -1.71 7.96 -0.93
C ASP A 181 -1.52 9.46 -1.06
N PHE A 182 -0.32 9.94 -0.73
CA PHE A 182 -0.02 11.37 -0.79
C PHE A 182 0.06 11.91 -2.21
N GLY A 183 0.46 11.07 -3.18
CA GLY A 183 0.42 11.40 -4.61
C GLY A 183 -1.00 11.71 -5.09
N THR A 184 -2.00 10.99 -4.57
CA THR A 184 -3.42 11.25 -4.82
C THR A 184 -3.86 12.60 -4.23
N ILE A 185 -3.48 12.88 -2.98
CA ILE A 185 -3.75 14.17 -2.33
C ILE A 185 -3.20 15.33 -3.17
N LEU A 186 -1.96 15.21 -3.63
CA LEU A 186 -1.31 16.22 -4.45
C LEU A 186 -1.97 16.38 -5.83
N ALA A 187 -2.27 15.27 -6.51
CA ALA A 187 -2.84 15.30 -7.85
C ALA A 187 -4.26 15.88 -7.89
N ASN A 188 -5.03 15.68 -6.83
CA ASN A 188 -6.41 16.15 -6.69
C ASN A 188 -6.53 17.46 -5.92
N GLU A 189 -5.42 18.02 -5.42
CA GLU A 189 -5.42 19.20 -4.54
C GLU A 189 -6.36 18.99 -3.33
N GLU A 190 -6.30 17.79 -2.72
CA GLU A 190 -7.13 17.47 -1.56
C GLU A 190 -6.59 18.18 -0.30
N ASP A 191 -7.50 18.69 0.54
CA ASP A 191 -7.12 19.13 1.88
C ASP A 191 -7.02 17.94 2.85
N LEU A 192 -6.52 18.19 4.05
CA LEU A 192 -6.34 17.18 5.08
C LEU A 192 -7.53 17.05 6.04
N SER A 193 -8.72 17.51 5.66
CA SER A 193 -9.91 17.50 6.52
C SER A 193 -10.44 16.10 6.84
N PHE A 194 -10.09 15.11 6.00
CA PHE A 194 -10.41 13.71 6.26
C PHE A 194 -9.65 13.10 7.45
N LEU A 195 -8.57 13.74 7.93
CA LEU A 195 -7.84 13.30 9.13
C LEU A 195 -8.61 13.71 10.39
N THR A 196 -9.43 12.80 10.86
CA THR A 196 -10.27 12.96 12.05
C THR A 196 -10.15 11.77 12.98
N GLU A 197 -10.53 11.92 14.26
CA GLU A 197 -10.61 10.81 15.22
C GLU A 197 -11.57 9.71 14.72
N GLU A 198 -12.65 10.07 14.02
CA GLU A 198 -13.61 9.15 13.45
C GLU A 198 -12.99 8.28 12.33
N ASN A 199 -12.14 8.87 11.48
CA ASN A 199 -11.54 8.18 10.34
C ASN A 199 -10.26 7.42 10.71
N LEU A 200 -9.59 7.78 11.80
CA LEU A 200 -8.32 7.17 12.21
C LEU A 200 -8.35 5.63 12.30
N PRO A 201 -9.39 4.98 12.84
CA PRO A 201 -9.45 3.51 12.93
C PRO A 201 -9.40 2.81 11.56
N TYR A 202 -9.86 3.49 10.51
CA TYR A 202 -9.92 2.97 9.15
C TYR A 202 -8.60 3.15 8.37
N ILE A 203 -7.63 3.92 8.87
CA ILE A 203 -6.33 4.13 8.21
C ILE A 203 -5.38 3.01 8.62
N ASN A 204 -5.05 2.09 7.71
CA ASN A 204 -4.12 1.01 8.00
C ASN A 204 -2.70 1.28 7.54
N HIS A 205 -2.53 1.96 6.41
CA HIS A 205 -1.22 2.26 5.83
C HIS A 205 -1.22 3.64 5.15
N ILE A 206 -0.04 4.20 4.96
CA ILE A 206 0.13 5.52 4.33
C ILE A 206 1.32 5.47 3.37
N HIS A 207 1.09 5.91 2.14
CA HIS A 207 2.13 6.19 1.16
C HIS A 207 2.48 7.67 1.14
N ILE A 208 3.74 7.99 1.31
CA ILE A 208 4.32 9.29 0.96
C ILE A 208 4.92 9.13 -0.44
N SER A 209 4.21 9.66 -1.40
CA SER A 209 4.45 9.51 -2.83
C SER A 209 4.28 10.84 -3.55
N GLU A 210 4.72 10.90 -4.78
CA GLU A 210 4.47 11.99 -5.71
C GLU A 210 3.63 11.47 -6.89
N PRO A 211 2.86 12.33 -7.60
CA PRO A 211 2.20 11.93 -8.82
C PRO A 211 3.18 11.24 -9.79
N TYR A 212 2.70 10.16 -10.45
CA TYR A 212 3.49 9.31 -11.33
C TYR A 212 4.67 8.59 -10.67
N LEU A 213 4.61 8.40 -9.34
CA LEU A 213 5.68 7.79 -8.53
C LEU A 213 7.03 8.49 -8.77
N ALA A 214 7.03 9.81 -8.93
CA ALA A 214 8.26 10.57 -9.01
C ALA A 214 9.03 10.50 -7.67
N LEU A 215 10.29 10.92 -7.67
CA LEU A 215 11.10 10.99 -6.46
C LEU A 215 10.42 11.92 -5.44
N VAL A 216 10.24 11.44 -4.21
CA VAL A 216 9.58 12.17 -3.12
C VAL A 216 10.31 13.48 -2.86
N GLN A 217 9.55 14.58 -2.86
CA GLN A 217 10.05 15.93 -2.63
C GLN A 217 9.76 16.39 -1.20
N ARG A 218 10.59 17.31 -0.69
CA ARG A 218 10.30 17.98 0.59
C ARG A 218 9.11 18.92 0.45
N ARG A 219 8.12 18.81 1.34
CA ARG A 219 6.88 19.60 1.31
C ARG A 219 6.47 20.03 2.71
N SER A 220 6.07 21.27 2.89
CA SER A 220 5.46 21.74 4.15
C SER A 220 4.16 20.99 4.47
N LEU A 221 3.43 20.53 3.45
CA LEU A 221 2.22 19.72 3.63
C LEU A 221 2.52 18.36 4.29
N HIS A 222 3.70 17.77 4.06
CA HIS A 222 4.13 16.55 4.77
C HIS A 222 4.33 16.82 6.27
N GLU A 223 4.88 17.95 6.65
CA GLU A 223 5.07 18.34 8.06
C GLU A 223 3.72 18.56 8.75
N GLU A 224 2.78 19.23 8.07
CA GLU A 224 1.41 19.40 8.55
C GLU A 224 0.71 18.05 8.73
N PHE A 225 0.82 17.17 7.73
CA PHE A 225 0.25 15.84 7.75
C PHE A 225 0.80 15.00 8.91
N ALA A 226 2.12 14.97 9.08
CA ALA A 226 2.78 14.26 10.18
C ALA A 226 2.34 14.78 11.55
N LYS A 227 2.24 16.11 11.70
CA LYS A 227 1.74 16.74 12.94
C LYS A 227 0.31 16.32 13.26
N ARG A 228 -0.59 16.29 12.26
CA ARG A 228 -1.99 15.85 12.45
C ARG A 228 -2.07 14.37 12.79
N LEU A 229 -1.32 13.51 12.11
CA LEU A 229 -1.23 12.07 12.43
C LEU A 229 -0.74 11.83 13.86
N GLY A 230 0.30 12.55 14.26
CA GLY A 230 0.83 12.47 15.63
C GLY A 230 -0.18 12.92 16.68
N ALA A 231 -0.93 14.01 16.43
CA ALA A 231 -1.97 14.50 17.31
C ALA A 231 -3.13 13.50 17.46
N LEU A 232 -3.46 12.75 16.38
CA LEU A 232 -4.46 11.70 16.39
C LEU A 232 -3.96 10.38 17.00
N GLY A 233 -2.64 10.23 17.23
CA GLY A 233 -2.06 9.00 17.78
C GLY A 233 -1.87 7.88 16.75
N TYR A 234 -1.69 8.21 15.46
CA TYR A 234 -1.39 7.20 14.44
C TYR A 234 -0.04 6.53 14.73
N ASP A 235 -0.03 5.21 14.87
CA ASP A 235 1.14 4.42 15.30
C ASP A 235 1.57 3.33 14.29
N ARG A 236 0.90 3.28 13.13
CA ARG A 236 1.16 2.30 12.06
C ARG A 236 2.25 2.80 11.11
N TYR A 237 2.39 2.13 9.96
CA TYR A 237 3.44 2.42 9.00
C TYR A 237 3.13 3.60 8.08
N VAL A 238 4.16 4.42 7.85
CA VAL A 238 4.24 5.44 6.80
C VAL A 238 5.38 5.02 5.88
N SER A 239 5.08 4.75 4.62
CA SER A 239 6.00 4.20 3.61
C SER A 239 6.31 5.23 2.54
N ALA A 240 7.58 5.43 2.21
CA ALA A 240 7.93 6.15 0.99
C ALA A 240 7.66 5.26 -0.22
N GLU A 241 6.88 5.76 -1.18
CA GLU A 241 6.62 5.06 -2.43
C GLU A 241 7.03 5.92 -3.63
N MET A 242 7.91 5.35 -4.46
CA MET A 242 8.42 5.98 -5.68
C MET A 242 8.95 4.92 -6.63
N LYS A 243 8.99 5.23 -7.93
CA LYS A 243 9.65 4.36 -8.90
C LYS A 243 11.15 4.30 -8.65
N THR A 244 11.81 3.31 -9.24
CA THR A 244 13.26 3.12 -9.17
C THR A 244 14.00 4.42 -9.47
N ALA A 245 14.78 4.89 -8.49
CA ALA A 245 15.65 6.05 -8.64
C ALA A 245 16.89 5.69 -9.47
N GLU A 246 17.46 6.66 -10.16
CA GLU A 246 18.69 6.48 -10.94
C GLU A 246 19.90 6.23 -10.04
N GLN A 247 19.90 6.86 -8.85
CA GLN A 247 20.99 6.75 -7.87
C GLN A 247 20.42 6.31 -6.52
N THR A 248 21.10 5.38 -5.85
CA THR A 248 20.71 4.95 -4.49
C THR A 248 20.81 6.07 -3.46
N GLU A 249 21.65 7.06 -3.71
CA GLU A 249 21.84 8.26 -2.87
C GLU A 249 20.57 9.12 -2.81
N ASP A 250 19.80 9.17 -3.89
CA ASP A 250 18.51 9.87 -3.92
C ASP A 250 17.52 9.18 -2.99
N VAL A 251 17.50 7.84 -3.00
CA VAL A 251 16.67 7.05 -2.06
C VAL A 251 17.12 7.31 -0.62
N PHE A 252 18.43 7.34 -0.34
CA PHE A 252 18.97 7.66 0.99
C PHE A 252 18.53 9.04 1.49
N ALA A 253 18.51 10.04 0.59
CA ALA A 253 18.02 11.36 0.92
C ALA A 253 16.54 11.34 1.29
N VAL A 254 15.71 10.60 0.54
CA VAL A 254 14.27 10.40 0.86
C VAL A 254 14.10 9.70 2.20
N LEU A 255 14.83 8.60 2.48
CA LEU A 255 14.74 7.89 3.77
C LEU A 255 15.11 8.80 4.95
N SER A 256 16.13 9.63 4.79
CA SER A 256 16.54 10.60 5.81
C SER A 256 15.46 11.67 6.04
N TYR A 257 14.83 12.13 4.97
CA TYR A 257 13.70 13.04 5.02
C TYR A 257 12.48 12.42 5.71
N MET A 258 12.13 11.17 5.38
CA MET A 258 11.05 10.44 6.06
C MET A 258 11.28 10.36 7.56
N LYS A 259 12.52 10.09 7.97
CA LYS A 259 12.90 10.06 9.40
C LYS A 259 12.75 11.42 10.07
N GLU A 260 13.17 12.50 9.38
CA GLU A 260 13.07 13.87 9.90
C GLU A 260 11.62 14.28 10.16
N VAL A 261 10.68 13.91 9.28
CA VAL A 261 9.31 14.40 9.31
C VAL A 261 8.37 13.47 10.08
N PHE A 262 8.51 12.14 9.98
CA PHE A 262 7.54 11.17 10.46
C PHE A 262 8.01 10.27 11.62
N ALA A 263 9.28 10.40 12.10
CA ALA A 263 9.76 9.60 13.23
C ALA A 263 9.35 10.14 14.59
#